data_a71ada28fc51826899267d375b788bb8
#
_entry.id   a71ada28fc51826899267d375b788bb8
#
_cell.length_a   1.000
_cell.length_b   1.000
_cell.length_c   1.000
_cell.angle_alpha   90.00
_cell.angle_beta   90.00
_cell.angle_gamma   90.00
#
_symmetry.space_group_name_H-M   'P 1'
#
loop_
_entity.id
_entity.type
_entity.pdbx_description
1 polymer ?
#
loop_
_entity_poly.entity_id
_entity_poly.type
_entity_poly.pdbx_seq_one_letter_code
_entity_poly.pdbx_strand_id
1 'polypeptide(L)'
;MANHYITWWNLENLFDSENAPRTDKLCRVLKRELEGWSDEILEKKINQLVKMLRMINGSNGPDILGVCEVENENVLKKFRESLQQTLDREYKIIHADTRDERGIDVAFLYDKDKFAVDSQNVFFHVIVKRYATRDIVQANFRSKISNKEFVLVGNHWPSRSGGQLESEPYRMMAGETLAYFNQRIQDVHGQAIPILVMGDFNDEPFNRSITEYAKSTVSADRVLKARSVPWLYNLMWEAIGSRAGTFYYSDAFNLLDQFMVSRGMLVDNAMLKVQQGSMRIEVFPEMSKKNGIPRKFGRPAEGLDQDGCSDHFPISLVLVDS
;
A
#
# COMPACT_ATOMS: atom_id res chain seq x y z
N MET A 1 15.46 -6.16 21.05
CA MET A 1 15.09 -5.42 19.82
C MET A 1 14.70 -6.44 18.77
N ALA A 2 13.59 -6.26 18.14
CA ALA A 2 13.19 -7.06 16.98
C ALA A 2 13.05 -6.16 15.76
N ASN A 3 13.22 -6.75 14.59
CA ASN A 3 13.02 -6.07 13.32
C ASN A 3 11.78 -6.63 12.64
N HIS A 4 10.92 -5.75 12.16
CA HIS A 4 9.74 -6.11 11.39
C HIS A 4 9.86 -5.56 9.98
N TYR A 5 9.69 -6.41 8.99
CA TYR A 5 9.76 -6.04 7.58
C TYR A 5 8.36 -5.68 7.06
N ILE A 6 8.17 -4.42 6.70
CA ILE A 6 6.91 -3.89 6.23
C ILE A 6 7.01 -3.64 4.73
N THR A 7 6.05 -4.13 3.97
CA THR A 7 6.01 -3.98 2.51
C THR A 7 4.68 -3.38 2.08
N TRP A 8 4.70 -2.52 1.08
CA TRP A 8 3.53 -2.06 0.34
C TRP A 8 3.67 -2.45 -1.13
N TRP A 9 2.58 -2.92 -1.76
CA TRP A 9 2.57 -3.26 -3.17
C TRP A 9 1.21 -3.05 -3.83
N ASN A 10 1.16 -2.30 -4.93
CA ASN A 10 0.03 -2.32 -5.86
C ASN A 10 0.10 -3.60 -6.69
N LEU A 11 -0.94 -4.44 -6.66
CA LEU A 11 -0.95 -5.78 -7.25
C LEU A 11 -1.43 -5.81 -8.71
N GLU A 12 -1.66 -4.65 -9.34
CA GLU A 12 -2.16 -4.55 -10.72
C GLU A 12 -3.44 -5.37 -10.92
N ASN A 13 -4.56 -4.90 -10.35
CA ASN A 13 -5.89 -5.52 -10.52
C ASN A 13 -5.93 -7.03 -10.19
N LEU A 14 -5.72 -7.38 -8.93
CA LEU A 14 -5.94 -8.75 -8.46
C LEU A 14 -7.46 -9.00 -8.34
N PHE A 15 -8.09 -9.31 -9.47
CA PHE A 15 -9.48 -9.72 -9.56
C PHE A 15 -9.67 -11.19 -9.20
N ASP A 16 -10.83 -11.55 -8.67
CA ASP A 16 -11.25 -12.94 -8.59
C ASP A 16 -11.60 -13.47 -9.99
N SER A 17 -11.73 -14.79 -10.15
CA SER A 17 -11.98 -15.39 -11.47
C SER A 17 -13.27 -14.86 -12.11
N GLU A 18 -13.37 -14.94 -13.43
CA GLU A 18 -14.53 -14.41 -14.19
C GLU A 18 -15.87 -14.97 -13.73
N ASN A 19 -15.88 -16.19 -13.19
CA ASN A 19 -17.09 -16.88 -12.71
C ASN A 19 -17.40 -16.58 -11.22
N ALA A 20 -16.58 -15.78 -10.52
CA ALA A 20 -16.85 -15.44 -9.14
C ALA A 20 -18.12 -14.59 -9.00
N PRO A 21 -18.88 -14.74 -7.90
CA PRO A 21 -20.10 -13.99 -7.70
C PRO A 21 -19.82 -12.49 -7.55
N ARG A 22 -20.52 -11.67 -8.30
CA ARG A 22 -20.46 -10.21 -8.29
C ARG A 22 -21.84 -9.60 -8.42
N THR A 23 -21.97 -8.34 -8.04
CA THR A 23 -23.18 -7.56 -8.34
C THR A 23 -23.30 -7.30 -9.84
N ASP A 24 -24.52 -7.14 -10.36
CA ASP A 24 -24.78 -6.81 -11.77
C ASP A 24 -24.05 -5.54 -12.22
N LYS A 25 -23.88 -4.57 -11.32
CA LYS A 25 -23.12 -3.35 -11.60
C LYS A 25 -21.67 -3.68 -11.86
N LEU A 26 -21.05 -4.46 -10.98
CA LEU A 26 -19.63 -4.80 -11.04
C LEU A 26 -19.34 -5.71 -12.26
N CYS A 27 -20.21 -6.66 -12.54
CA CYS A 27 -20.14 -7.49 -13.78
C CYS A 27 -20.10 -6.62 -15.04
N ARG A 28 -20.92 -5.56 -15.11
CA ARG A 28 -20.93 -4.66 -16.25
C ARG A 28 -19.66 -3.81 -16.36
N VAL A 29 -19.18 -3.29 -15.24
CA VAL A 29 -17.99 -2.44 -15.21
C VAL A 29 -16.74 -3.25 -15.57
N LEU A 30 -16.60 -4.44 -15.02
CA LEU A 30 -15.42 -5.28 -15.18
C LEU A 30 -15.46 -6.21 -16.41
N LYS A 31 -16.53 -6.21 -17.20
CA LYS A 31 -16.75 -7.17 -18.29
C LYS A 31 -15.50 -7.41 -19.16
N ARG A 32 -14.87 -6.32 -19.64
CA ARG A 32 -13.66 -6.41 -20.48
C ARG A 32 -12.41 -6.84 -19.73
N GLU A 33 -12.35 -6.51 -18.44
CA GLU A 33 -11.22 -6.85 -17.56
C GLU A 33 -11.19 -8.35 -17.26
N LEU A 34 -12.38 -8.96 -17.15
CA LEU A 34 -12.57 -10.34 -16.69
C LEU A 34 -12.77 -11.36 -17.81
N GLU A 35 -13.02 -10.92 -19.04
CA GLU A 35 -13.23 -11.85 -20.17
C GLU A 35 -11.98 -12.71 -20.39
N GLY A 36 -12.07 -14.02 -20.07
CA GLY A 36 -10.97 -14.96 -20.09
C GLY A 36 -10.08 -14.95 -18.84
N TRP A 37 -10.48 -14.26 -17.76
CA TRP A 37 -9.78 -14.30 -16.47
C TRP A 37 -10.18 -15.54 -15.67
N SER A 38 -9.67 -16.72 -16.11
CA SER A 38 -9.99 -18.00 -15.51
C SER A 38 -9.30 -18.21 -14.16
N ASP A 39 -9.74 -19.25 -13.42
CA ASP A 39 -9.07 -19.66 -12.17
C ASP A 39 -7.59 -20.00 -12.38
N GLU A 40 -7.21 -20.63 -13.51
CA GLU A 40 -5.83 -20.96 -13.83
C GLU A 40 -4.96 -19.71 -14.06
N ILE A 41 -5.53 -18.65 -14.68
CA ILE A 41 -4.83 -17.37 -14.89
C ILE A 41 -4.66 -16.65 -13.55
N LEU A 42 -5.70 -16.63 -12.74
CA LEU A 42 -5.64 -16.08 -11.39
C LEU A 42 -4.59 -16.77 -10.53
N GLU A 43 -4.57 -18.11 -10.54
CA GLU A 43 -3.58 -18.90 -9.81
C GLU A 43 -2.15 -18.58 -10.27
N LYS A 44 -1.92 -18.45 -11.57
CA LYS A 44 -0.60 -18.04 -12.11
C LYS A 44 -0.22 -16.65 -11.61
N LYS A 45 -1.13 -15.67 -11.63
CA LYS A 45 -0.86 -14.33 -11.11
C LYS A 45 -0.51 -14.38 -9.63
N ILE A 46 -1.29 -15.07 -8.82
CA ILE A 46 -1.02 -15.26 -7.39
C ILE A 46 0.38 -15.87 -7.17
N ASN A 47 0.71 -16.91 -7.92
CA ASN A 47 2.00 -17.59 -7.80
C ASN A 47 3.17 -16.67 -8.17
N GLN A 48 3.04 -15.80 -9.19
CA GLN A 48 4.06 -14.82 -9.53
C GLN A 48 4.23 -13.77 -8.41
N LEU A 49 3.13 -13.24 -7.87
CA LEU A 49 3.17 -12.29 -6.76
C LEU A 49 3.84 -12.90 -5.52
N VAL A 50 3.44 -14.10 -5.14
CA VAL A 50 3.98 -14.81 -3.97
C VAL A 50 5.45 -15.16 -4.16
N LYS A 51 5.87 -15.56 -5.37
CA LYS A 51 7.27 -15.78 -5.72
C LYS A 51 8.12 -14.54 -5.45
N MET A 52 7.66 -13.35 -5.79
CA MET A 52 8.39 -12.11 -5.53
C MET A 52 8.43 -11.79 -4.03
N LEU A 53 7.30 -11.94 -3.32
CA LEU A 53 7.24 -11.71 -1.88
C LEU A 53 8.17 -12.65 -1.10
N ARG A 54 8.36 -13.88 -1.57
CA ARG A 54 9.34 -14.80 -0.99
C ARG A 54 10.78 -14.31 -1.11
N MET A 55 11.13 -13.51 -2.13
CA MET A 55 12.49 -13.00 -2.31
C MET A 55 12.83 -11.84 -1.35
N ILE A 56 11.79 -11.19 -0.80
CA ILE A 56 11.92 -10.08 0.14
C ILE A 56 12.42 -10.59 1.51
N ASN A 57 13.12 -9.71 2.26
CA ASN A 57 13.55 -9.98 3.64
C ASN A 57 14.41 -11.26 3.77
N GLY A 58 15.36 -11.47 2.87
CA GLY A 58 16.23 -12.64 2.92
C GLY A 58 15.46 -13.98 2.81
N SER A 59 14.43 -14.01 2.01
CA SER A 59 13.51 -15.14 1.78
C SER A 59 12.52 -15.43 2.92
N ASN A 60 12.37 -14.52 3.88
CA ASN A 60 11.38 -14.65 4.95
C ASN A 60 10.04 -13.99 4.62
N GLY A 61 9.98 -13.17 3.57
CA GLY A 61 8.81 -12.38 3.22
C GLY A 61 8.51 -11.25 4.21
N PRO A 62 7.47 -10.44 3.96
CA PRO A 62 7.08 -9.33 4.82
C PRO A 62 6.40 -9.81 6.11
N ASP A 63 6.58 -9.07 7.21
CA ASP A 63 5.84 -9.28 8.45
C ASP A 63 4.45 -8.61 8.40
N ILE A 64 4.37 -7.49 7.68
CA ILE A 64 3.12 -6.85 7.29
C ILE A 64 3.23 -6.49 5.80
N LEU A 65 2.22 -6.85 5.05
CA LEU A 65 2.05 -6.54 3.64
C LEU A 65 0.80 -5.68 3.46
N GLY A 66 0.96 -4.41 3.09
CA GLY A 66 -0.11 -3.59 2.56
C GLY A 66 -0.23 -3.78 1.06
N VAL A 67 -1.43 -3.90 0.57
CA VAL A 67 -1.71 -4.08 -0.86
C VAL A 67 -2.87 -3.22 -1.31
N CYS A 68 -2.89 -2.90 -2.60
CA CYS A 68 -4.07 -2.31 -3.24
C CYS A 68 -4.34 -2.98 -4.59
N GLU A 69 -5.46 -2.58 -5.20
CA GLU A 69 -6.02 -3.19 -6.40
C GLU A 69 -6.42 -4.65 -6.20
N VAL A 70 -7.02 -4.96 -5.07
CA VAL A 70 -7.62 -6.26 -4.76
C VAL A 70 -9.13 -6.16 -4.80
N GLU A 71 -9.81 -7.13 -5.44
CA GLU A 71 -11.25 -7.04 -5.67
C GLU A 71 -12.08 -7.35 -4.42
N ASN A 72 -11.76 -8.43 -3.71
CA ASN A 72 -12.62 -8.92 -2.64
C ASN A 72 -11.87 -9.80 -1.64
N GLU A 73 -12.56 -10.15 -0.54
CA GLU A 73 -11.97 -11.01 0.49
C GLU A 73 -11.68 -12.43 -0.02
N ASN A 74 -12.43 -12.94 -1.01
CA ASN A 74 -12.23 -14.28 -1.53
C ASN A 74 -10.88 -14.41 -2.26
N VAL A 75 -10.56 -13.45 -3.15
CA VAL A 75 -9.27 -13.45 -3.83
C VAL A 75 -8.11 -13.21 -2.86
N LEU A 76 -8.31 -12.40 -1.82
CA LEU A 76 -7.34 -12.20 -0.75
C LEU A 76 -7.10 -13.50 0.06
N LYS A 77 -8.12 -14.31 0.30
CA LYS A 77 -7.97 -15.63 0.93
C LYS A 77 -7.12 -16.57 0.07
N LYS A 78 -7.39 -16.66 -1.24
CA LYS A 78 -6.58 -17.45 -2.18
C LYS A 78 -5.11 -16.98 -2.17
N PHE A 79 -4.89 -15.66 -2.24
CA PHE A 79 -3.55 -15.07 -2.19
C PHE A 79 -2.84 -15.33 -0.85
N ARG A 80 -3.52 -15.14 0.28
CA ARG A 80 -2.99 -15.45 1.62
C ARG A 80 -2.61 -16.91 1.75
N GLU A 81 -3.45 -17.85 1.30
CA GLU A 81 -3.20 -19.28 1.38
C GLU A 81 -1.92 -19.68 0.63
N SER A 82 -1.74 -19.16 -0.59
CA SER A 82 -0.51 -19.38 -1.36
C SER A 82 0.71 -18.76 -0.64
N LEU A 83 0.56 -17.56 -0.09
CA LEU A 83 1.63 -16.88 0.66
C LEU A 83 2.02 -17.67 1.93
N GLN A 84 1.04 -18.14 2.70
CA GLN A 84 1.25 -18.93 3.91
C GLN A 84 2.00 -20.23 3.62
N GLN A 85 1.58 -20.95 2.59
CA GLN A 85 2.22 -22.21 2.17
C GLN A 85 3.67 -21.98 1.73
N THR A 86 3.93 -20.88 1.03
CA THR A 86 5.26 -20.57 0.50
C THR A 86 6.25 -20.12 1.57
N LEU A 87 5.77 -19.38 2.59
CA LEU A 87 6.62 -18.80 3.64
C LEU A 87 6.62 -19.61 4.95
N ASP A 88 5.77 -20.62 5.08
CA ASP A 88 5.52 -21.36 6.32
C ASP A 88 5.20 -20.42 7.50
N ARG A 89 4.30 -19.44 7.24
CA ARG A 89 3.88 -18.40 8.20
C ARG A 89 2.38 -18.18 8.10
N GLU A 90 1.74 -17.80 9.21
CA GLU A 90 0.31 -17.55 9.23
C GLU A 90 -0.02 -16.05 9.18
N TYR A 91 -0.79 -15.66 8.17
CA TYR A 91 -1.24 -14.28 7.98
C TYR A 91 -2.74 -14.12 8.26
N LYS A 92 -3.09 -13.00 8.87
CA LYS A 92 -4.47 -12.50 8.95
C LYS A 92 -4.69 -11.40 7.92
N ILE A 93 -5.94 -11.25 7.50
CA ILE A 93 -6.37 -10.23 6.53
C ILE A 93 -7.13 -9.13 7.26
N ILE A 94 -6.90 -7.89 6.84
CA ILE A 94 -7.73 -6.71 7.12
C ILE A 94 -8.20 -6.20 5.77
N HIS A 95 -9.50 -6.26 5.52
CA HIS A 95 -10.13 -5.82 4.28
C HIS A 95 -11.61 -5.50 4.53
N ALA A 96 -12.15 -4.61 3.73
CA ALA A 96 -13.59 -4.47 3.52
C ALA A 96 -13.82 -3.95 2.10
N ASP A 97 -14.89 -4.43 1.50
CA ASP A 97 -15.36 -3.91 0.21
C ASP A 97 -15.76 -2.44 0.36
N THR A 98 -15.21 -1.59 -0.48
CA THR A 98 -15.53 -0.16 -0.51
C THR A 98 -16.57 0.16 -1.58
N ARG A 99 -16.90 1.44 -1.72
CA ARG A 99 -17.82 1.92 -2.75
C ARG A 99 -17.13 2.22 -4.09
N ASP A 100 -15.88 1.84 -4.25
CA ASP A 100 -15.15 2.07 -5.50
C ASP A 100 -15.92 1.50 -6.69
N GLU A 101 -15.96 2.26 -7.79
CA GLU A 101 -16.77 1.86 -8.96
C GLU A 101 -16.19 0.66 -9.70
N ARG A 102 -14.89 0.42 -9.59
CA ARG A 102 -14.18 -0.74 -10.18
C ARG A 102 -14.14 -1.93 -9.22
N GLY A 103 -14.58 -1.74 -7.95
CA GLY A 103 -14.55 -2.77 -6.93
C GLY A 103 -13.14 -3.24 -6.60
N ILE A 104 -12.20 -2.31 -6.46
CA ILE A 104 -10.83 -2.61 -6.05
C ILE A 104 -10.51 -1.85 -4.78
N ASP A 105 -9.84 -2.51 -3.84
CA ASP A 105 -9.70 -2.04 -2.48
C ASP A 105 -8.25 -2.06 -2.00
N VAL A 106 -8.05 -1.50 -0.80
CA VAL A 106 -6.83 -1.56 -0.01
C VAL A 106 -6.98 -2.64 1.06
N ALA A 107 -5.93 -3.42 1.29
CA ALA A 107 -5.93 -4.44 2.32
C ALA A 107 -4.58 -4.54 3.03
N PHE A 108 -4.57 -5.15 4.22
CA PHE A 108 -3.37 -5.58 4.90
C PHE A 108 -3.39 -7.09 5.15
N LEU A 109 -2.24 -7.73 4.96
CA LEU A 109 -1.95 -9.07 5.45
C LEU A 109 -0.85 -8.95 6.50
N TYR A 110 -0.99 -9.58 7.66
CA TYR A 110 0.01 -9.49 8.72
C TYR A 110 0.23 -10.83 9.41
N ASP A 111 1.47 -11.08 9.79
CA ASP A 111 1.87 -12.23 10.56
C ASP A 111 1.20 -12.21 11.94
N LYS A 112 0.31 -13.19 12.18
CA LYS A 112 -0.46 -13.27 13.42
C LYS A 112 0.42 -13.54 14.66
N ASP A 113 1.61 -14.10 14.49
CA ASP A 113 2.50 -14.43 15.59
C ASP A 113 3.31 -13.23 16.06
N LYS A 114 3.49 -12.23 15.20
CA LYS A 114 4.18 -10.97 15.50
C LYS A 114 3.25 -9.84 15.92
N PHE A 115 2.03 -9.81 15.40
CA PHE A 115 1.09 -8.71 15.62
C PHE A 115 -0.30 -9.17 16.01
N ALA A 116 -1.02 -8.28 16.70
CA ALA A 116 -2.43 -8.40 16.98
C ALA A 116 -3.17 -7.13 16.49
N VAL A 117 -4.37 -7.33 15.98
CA VAL A 117 -5.30 -6.25 15.61
C VAL A 117 -6.68 -6.64 16.12
N ASP A 118 -7.34 -5.75 16.83
CA ASP A 118 -8.74 -5.87 17.18
C ASP A 118 -9.58 -5.30 16.02
N SER A 119 -10.60 -6.05 15.59
CA SER A 119 -11.50 -5.61 14.52
C SER A 119 -12.22 -4.29 14.83
N GLN A 120 -12.43 -3.95 16.09
CA GLN A 120 -12.99 -2.67 16.53
C GLN A 120 -12.02 -1.49 16.34
N ASN A 121 -10.75 -1.77 16.09
CA ASN A 121 -9.70 -0.79 15.86
C ASN A 121 -9.26 -0.74 14.38
N VAL A 122 -10.16 -1.13 13.47
CA VAL A 122 -9.99 -1.00 12.03
C VAL A 122 -11.06 -0.03 11.50
N PHE A 123 -10.62 0.97 10.73
CA PHE A 123 -11.48 2.04 10.24
C PHE A 123 -11.28 2.22 8.74
N PHE A 124 -12.37 2.48 8.03
CA PHE A 124 -12.40 2.76 6.60
C PHE A 124 -12.88 4.20 6.41
N HIS A 125 -11.99 5.06 5.98
CA HIS A 125 -12.25 6.50 5.88
C HIS A 125 -12.60 6.88 4.45
N VAL A 126 -13.84 7.29 4.27
CA VAL A 126 -14.37 7.68 2.96
C VAL A 126 -13.70 8.95 2.44
N ILE A 127 -13.13 8.90 1.25
CA ILE A 127 -12.70 10.08 0.51
C ILE A 127 -13.91 10.67 -0.20
N VAL A 128 -14.30 11.89 0.18
CA VAL A 128 -15.46 12.56 -0.42
C VAL A 128 -15.08 13.15 -1.77
N LYS A 129 -15.63 12.57 -2.83
CA LYS A 129 -15.51 13.08 -4.21
C LYS A 129 -16.77 12.79 -5.01
N ARG A 130 -16.89 13.37 -6.21
CA ARG A 130 -18.08 13.24 -7.08
C ARG A 130 -18.45 11.79 -7.39
N TYR A 131 -17.47 10.95 -7.65
CA TYR A 131 -17.65 9.50 -7.87
C TYR A 131 -16.94 8.75 -6.75
N ALA A 132 -17.50 7.63 -6.32
CA ALA A 132 -16.91 6.82 -5.26
C ALA A 132 -15.48 6.36 -5.64
N THR A 133 -14.65 6.25 -4.63
CA THR A 133 -13.27 5.76 -4.75
C THR A 133 -12.94 4.92 -3.53
N ARG A 134 -11.77 4.31 -3.51
CA ARG A 134 -11.27 3.49 -2.39
C ARG A 134 -11.20 4.32 -1.13
N ASP A 135 -11.54 3.70 -0.01
CA ASP A 135 -11.38 4.31 1.29
C ASP A 135 -9.91 4.25 1.76
N ILE A 136 -9.53 5.19 2.63
CA ILE A 136 -8.27 5.08 3.36
C ILE A 136 -8.48 4.06 4.49
N VAL A 137 -7.62 3.06 4.58
CA VAL A 137 -7.72 1.99 5.59
C VAL A 137 -6.79 2.29 6.76
N GLN A 138 -7.36 2.53 7.94
CA GLN A 138 -6.62 2.64 9.20
C GLN A 138 -6.74 1.34 9.99
N ALA A 139 -5.63 0.82 10.47
CA ALA A 139 -5.61 -0.31 11.39
C ALA A 139 -4.66 -0.03 12.55
N ASN A 140 -5.15 -0.19 13.77
CA ASN A 140 -4.33 -0.04 14.98
C ASN A 140 -3.75 -1.41 15.35
N PHE A 141 -2.46 -1.53 15.18
CA PHE A 141 -1.70 -2.73 15.46
C PHE A 141 -1.10 -2.70 16.86
N ARG A 142 -0.93 -3.87 17.43
CA ARG A 142 -0.14 -4.09 18.63
C ARG A 142 0.97 -5.10 18.34
N SER A 143 2.22 -4.71 18.58
CA SER A 143 3.34 -5.65 18.56
C SER A 143 3.20 -6.66 19.70
N LYS A 144 3.38 -7.94 19.40
CA LYS A 144 3.41 -9.00 20.43
C LYS A 144 4.77 -9.10 21.14
N ILE A 145 5.78 -8.36 20.68
CA ILE A 145 7.11 -8.33 21.27
C ILE A 145 7.19 -7.26 22.34
N SER A 146 6.96 -6.00 22.01
CA SER A 146 7.00 -4.88 22.95
C SER A 146 5.66 -4.58 23.61
N ASN A 147 4.57 -5.18 23.16
CA ASN A 147 3.19 -4.86 23.52
C ASN A 147 2.78 -3.40 23.23
N LYS A 148 3.50 -2.74 22.31
CA LYS A 148 3.25 -1.35 21.92
C LYS A 148 2.27 -1.24 20.76
N GLU A 149 1.45 -0.19 20.83
CA GLU A 149 0.53 0.15 19.75
C GLU A 149 1.19 1.06 18.71
N PHE A 150 0.80 0.85 17.47
CA PHE A 150 1.12 1.71 16.34
C PHE A 150 0.00 1.64 15.31
N VAL A 151 -0.08 2.63 14.46
CA VAL A 151 -1.15 2.74 13.47
C VAL A 151 -0.57 2.62 12.07
N LEU A 152 -1.17 1.76 11.24
CA LEU A 152 -0.94 1.73 9.81
C LEU A 152 -2.09 2.40 9.07
N VAL A 153 -1.77 3.19 8.05
CA VAL A 153 -2.74 3.87 7.21
C VAL A 153 -2.43 3.55 5.75
N GLY A 154 -3.27 2.68 5.15
CA GLY A 154 -3.16 2.26 3.74
C GLY A 154 -3.95 3.16 2.82
N ASN A 155 -3.35 3.53 1.69
CA ASN A 155 -3.90 4.48 0.73
C ASN A 155 -3.84 3.94 -0.70
N HIS A 156 -4.90 4.18 -1.48
CA HIS A 156 -4.85 4.09 -2.93
C HIS A 156 -5.68 5.24 -3.51
N TRP A 157 -5.00 6.31 -3.90
CA TRP A 157 -5.64 7.55 -4.31
C TRP A 157 -6.15 7.51 -5.76
N PRO A 158 -7.02 8.46 -6.15
CA PRO A 158 -7.50 8.57 -7.52
C PRO A 158 -6.36 8.67 -8.53
N SER A 159 -6.43 7.83 -9.57
CA SER A 159 -5.38 7.76 -10.60
C SER A 159 -5.31 9.04 -11.45
N ARG A 160 -4.19 9.17 -12.18
CA ARG A 160 -3.97 10.24 -13.17
C ARG A 160 -4.68 9.98 -14.50
N SER A 161 -5.46 8.88 -14.61
CA SER A 161 -6.23 8.59 -15.82
C SER A 161 -7.23 9.72 -16.11
N GLY A 162 -7.28 10.17 -17.35
CA GLY A 162 -8.07 11.35 -17.74
C GLY A 162 -7.35 12.69 -17.60
N GLY A 163 -6.05 12.68 -17.28
CA GLY A 163 -5.20 13.85 -17.17
C GLY A 163 -4.70 14.11 -15.74
N GLN A 164 -3.41 14.44 -15.64
CA GLN A 164 -2.78 14.67 -14.33
C GLN A 164 -3.38 15.89 -13.61
N LEU A 165 -3.56 16.99 -14.37
CA LEU A 165 -4.11 18.24 -13.82
C LEU A 165 -5.62 18.12 -13.55
N GLU A 166 -6.35 17.47 -14.44
CA GLU A 166 -7.80 17.28 -14.35
C GLU A 166 -8.18 16.41 -13.15
N SER A 167 -7.35 15.46 -12.80
CA SER A 167 -7.57 14.56 -11.66
C SER A 167 -6.91 15.04 -10.35
N GLU A 168 -6.02 16.04 -10.39
CA GLU A 168 -5.32 16.57 -9.22
C GLU A 168 -6.27 16.99 -8.06
N PRO A 169 -7.42 17.68 -8.31
CA PRO A 169 -8.34 18.04 -7.23
C PRO A 169 -8.84 16.81 -6.43
N TYR A 170 -8.98 15.66 -7.05
CA TYR A 170 -9.42 14.45 -6.35
C TYR A 170 -8.32 13.88 -5.44
N ARG A 171 -7.05 13.97 -5.85
CA ARG A 171 -5.92 13.61 -4.99
C ARG A 171 -5.69 14.62 -3.87
N MET A 172 -5.97 15.91 -4.11
CA MET A 172 -5.98 16.92 -3.03
C MET A 172 -7.04 16.60 -1.98
N MET A 173 -8.26 16.18 -2.38
CA MET A 173 -9.30 15.72 -1.44
C MET A 173 -8.86 14.50 -0.63
N ALA A 174 -8.16 13.55 -1.27
CA ALA A 174 -7.59 12.40 -0.58
C ALA A 174 -6.49 12.82 0.43
N GLY A 175 -5.63 13.76 0.03
CA GLY A 175 -4.61 14.35 0.89
C GLY A 175 -5.18 15.04 2.12
N GLU A 176 -6.20 15.88 1.94
CA GLU A 176 -6.91 16.53 3.05
C GLU A 176 -7.57 15.50 3.98
N THR A 177 -8.19 14.47 3.42
CA THR A 177 -8.77 13.36 4.20
C THR A 177 -7.71 12.67 5.04
N LEU A 178 -6.54 12.36 4.46
CA LEU A 178 -5.42 11.76 5.18
C LEU A 178 -4.92 12.68 6.30
N ALA A 179 -4.73 13.97 6.04
CA ALA A 179 -4.28 14.94 7.04
C ALA A 179 -5.27 15.06 8.20
N TYR A 180 -6.57 15.10 7.91
CA TYR A 180 -7.62 15.11 8.92
C TYR A 180 -7.55 13.88 9.83
N PHE A 181 -7.47 12.68 9.27
CA PHE A 181 -7.42 11.47 10.09
C PHE A 181 -6.07 11.29 10.79
N ASN A 182 -4.96 11.70 10.21
CA ASN A 182 -3.68 11.77 10.93
C ASN A 182 -3.80 12.67 12.19
N GLN A 183 -4.47 13.81 12.09
CA GLN A 183 -4.78 14.66 13.25
C GLN A 183 -5.66 13.90 14.26
N ARG A 184 -6.77 13.29 13.81
CA ARG A 184 -7.71 12.57 14.70
C ARG A 184 -7.06 11.40 15.42
N ILE A 185 -6.21 10.65 14.77
CA ILE A 185 -5.44 9.55 15.40
C ILE A 185 -4.57 10.12 16.54
N GLN A 186 -3.88 11.23 16.29
CA GLN A 186 -3.02 11.86 17.32
C GLN A 186 -3.83 12.52 18.44
N ASP A 187 -5.02 13.04 18.16
CA ASP A 187 -5.92 13.57 19.20
C ASP A 187 -6.43 12.47 20.15
N VAL A 188 -6.66 11.26 19.63
CA VAL A 188 -7.16 10.12 20.41
C VAL A 188 -6.04 9.41 21.15
N HIS A 189 -4.91 9.15 20.49
CA HIS A 189 -3.82 8.32 21.02
C HIS A 189 -2.62 9.13 21.54
N GLY A 190 -2.61 10.45 21.36
CA GLY A 190 -1.51 11.33 21.70
C GLY A 190 -0.50 11.49 20.57
N GLN A 191 0.26 12.60 20.59
CA GLN A 191 1.24 12.96 19.54
C GLN A 191 2.43 11.99 19.41
N ALA A 192 2.64 11.14 20.42
CA ALA A 192 3.72 10.15 20.43
C ALA A 192 3.33 8.81 19.80
N ILE A 193 2.07 8.65 19.37
CA ILE A 193 1.65 7.41 18.68
C ILE A 193 2.46 7.21 17.38
N PRO A 194 3.12 6.07 17.18
CA PRO A 194 3.77 5.76 15.93
C PRO A 194 2.72 5.53 14.83
N ILE A 195 2.78 6.32 13.75
CA ILE A 195 1.91 6.16 12.59
C ILE A 195 2.80 5.97 11.36
N LEU A 196 2.57 4.87 10.63
CA LEU A 196 3.15 4.62 9.32
C LEU A 196 2.04 4.70 8.27
N VAL A 197 2.14 5.66 7.39
CA VAL A 197 1.27 5.83 6.23
C VAL A 197 1.97 5.21 5.04
N MET A 198 1.26 4.39 4.28
CA MET A 198 1.75 3.74 3.07
C MET A 198 0.69 3.72 2.00
N GLY A 199 1.08 3.68 0.73
CA GLY A 199 0.09 3.66 -0.32
C GLY A 199 0.66 3.93 -1.71
N ASP A 200 -0.20 3.65 -2.71
CA ASP A 200 -0.14 4.25 -4.03
C ASP A 200 -0.92 5.57 -4.01
N PHE A 201 -0.18 6.66 -3.98
CA PHE A 201 -0.74 8.01 -3.91
C PHE A 201 -1.09 8.59 -5.28
N ASN A 202 -0.71 7.90 -6.36
CA ASN A 202 -0.87 8.38 -7.72
C ASN A 202 -0.30 9.80 -7.96
N ASP A 203 0.56 10.28 -7.04
CA ASP A 203 1.30 11.54 -7.11
C ASP A 203 2.71 11.37 -6.54
N GLU A 204 3.63 12.20 -7.00
CA GLU A 204 5.02 12.22 -6.57
C GLU A 204 5.16 12.87 -5.18
N PRO A 205 6.22 12.59 -4.41
CA PRO A 205 6.44 13.16 -3.08
C PRO A 205 6.42 14.69 -3.02
N PHE A 206 6.68 15.37 -4.12
CA PHE A 206 6.70 16.83 -4.25
C PHE A 206 5.38 17.43 -4.77
N ASN A 207 4.41 16.63 -5.20
CA ASN A 207 3.12 17.14 -5.67
C ASN A 207 2.33 17.80 -4.53
N ARG A 208 1.47 18.76 -4.89
CA ARG A 208 0.70 19.57 -3.94
C ARG A 208 -0.24 18.73 -3.07
N SER A 209 -0.84 17.70 -3.63
CA SER A 209 -1.70 16.77 -2.88
C SER A 209 -0.95 16.13 -1.69
N ILE A 210 0.34 15.85 -1.85
CA ILE A 210 1.23 15.27 -0.85
C ILE A 210 1.75 16.36 0.11
N THR A 211 2.34 17.44 -0.44
CA THR A 211 3.06 18.43 0.38
C THR A 211 2.13 19.40 1.10
N GLU A 212 1.08 19.89 0.41
CA GLU A 212 0.20 20.91 0.95
C GLU A 212 -1.03 20.31 1.65
N TYR A 213 -1.65 19.27 1.06
CA TYR A 213 -2.90 18.70 1.54
C TYR A 213 -2.68 17.56 2.53
N ALA A 214 -1.89 16.56 2.22
CA ALA A 214 -1.54 15.49 3.17
C ALA A 214 -0.57 15.94 4.28
N LYS A 215 -0.07 17.18 4.22
CA LYS A 215 0.90 17.71 5.19
C LYS A 215 2.17 16.85 5.29
N SER A 216 2.68 16.44 4.14
CA SER A 216 3.92 15.67 4.06
C SER A 216 5.12 16.57 3.75
N THR A 217 6.29 16.22 4.26
CA THR A 217 7.51 17.02 4.12
C THR A 217 8.77 16.17 4.07
N VAL A 218 9.82 16.71 3.44
CA VAL A 218 11.19 16.17 3.45
C VAL A 218 11.95 16.48 4.76
N SER A 219 11.41 17.33 5.62
CA SER A 219 12.08 17.80 6.83
C SER A 219 11.56 17.08 8.08
N ALA A 220 12.36 16.16 8.63
CA ALA A 220 12.08 15.52 9.92
C ALA A 220 11.96 16.57 11.03
N ASP A 221 12.79 17.62 11.02
CA ASP A 221 12.73 18.76 11.94
C ASP A 221 11.37 19.45 11.94
N ARG A 222 10.76 19.61 10.76
CA ARG A 222 9.41 20.22 10.67
C ARG A 222 8.37 19.34 11.36
N VAL A 223 8.46 18.04 11.20
CA VAL A 223 7.57 17.08 11.86
C VAL A 223 7.76 17.11 13.38
N LEU A 224 9.01 17.11 13.85
CA LEU A 224 9.34 17.12 15.28
C LEU A 224 8.94 18.42 15.97
N LYS A 225 9.02 19.57 15.28
CA LYS A 225 8.71 20.90 15.82
C LYS A 225 7.24 21.30 15.64
N ALA A 226 6.45 20.57 14.89
CA ALA A 226 5.04 20.85 14.65
C ALA A 226 4.23 20.78 15.95
N ARG A 227 3.40 21.81 16.23
CA ARG A 227 2.61 21.90 17.46
C ARG A 227 1.09 21.90 17.21
N SER A 228 0.64 22.52 16.16
CA SER A 228 -0.80 22.72 15.87
C SER A 228 -1.33 21.78 14.79
N VAL A 229 -0.54 21.51 13.76
CA VAL A 229 -0.91 20.62 12.65
C VAL A 229 0.18 19.56 12.54
N PRO A 230 -0.17 18.27 12.69
CA PRO A 230 0.82 17.21 12.57
C PRO A 230 1.26 17.03 11.11
N TRP A 231 2.56 17.04 10.91
CA TRP A 231 3.19 16.75 9.64
C TRP A 231 3.63 15.30 9.58
N LEU A 232 3.75 14.78 8.35
CA LEU A 232 4.32 13.47 8.05
C LEU A 232 5.69 13.65 7.39
N TYR A 233 6.70 12.89 7.84
CA TYR A 233 7.98 12.81 7.17
C TYR A 233 7.91 11.76 6.06
N ASN A 234 8.17 12.17 4.83
CA ASN A 234 8.09 11.29 3.67
C ASN A 234 9.47 10.69 3.38
N LEU A 235 9.57 9.38 3.49
CA LEU A 235 10.81 8.63 3.31
C LEU A 235 11.25 8.52 1.84
N MET A 236 10.33 8.73 0.89
CA MET A 236 10.62 8.56 -0.54
C MET A 236 11.48 9.68 -1.14
N TRP A 237 11.67 10.79 -0.40
CA TRP A 237 12.57 11.84 -0.84
C TRP A 237 14.01 11.37 -1.06
N GLU A 238 14.45 10.33 -0.35
CA GLU A 238 15.78 9.73 -0.50
C GLU A 238 15.94 9.04 -1.89
N ALA A 239 14.84 8.64 -2.53
CA ALA A 239 14.85 8.01 -3.84
C ALA A 239 14.77 9.01 -5.01
N ILE A 240 14.43 10.29 -4.75
CA ILE A 240 14.33 11.31 -5.80
C ILE A 240 15.72 11.55 -6.44
N GLY A 241 15.75 11.50 -7.77
CA GLY A 241 16.99 11.68 -8.53
C GLY A 241 17.85 10.43 -8.71
N SER A 242 17.49 9.31 -8.10
CA SER A 242 18.21 8.02 -8.24
C SER A 242 17.93 7.27 -9.54
N ARG A 243 17.08 7.80 -10.41
CA ARG A 243 16.53 7.13 -11.61
C ARG A 243 15.71 5.86 -11.28
N ALA A 244 15.33 5.67 -10.01
CA ALA A 244 14.45 4.61 -9.58
C ALA A 244 13.03 5.16 -9.36
N GLY A 245 12.04 4.31 -9.48
CA GLY A 245 10.65 4.60 -9.18
C GLY A 245 9.86 3.33 -9.01
N THR A 246 8.63 3.46 -8.54
CA THR A 246 7.75 2.33 -8.32
C THR A 246 6.87 2.02 -9.53
N PHE A 247 6.63 3.00 -10.37
CA PHE A 247 5.80 2.92 -11.57
C PHE A 247 6.51 3.55 -12.77
N TYR A 248 6.31 3.01 -13.98
CA TYR A 248 6.91 3.53 -15.19
C TYR A 248 5.84 3.96 -16.18
N TYR A 249 5.86 5.25 -16.54
CA TYR A 249 4.89 5.84 -17.46
C TYR A 249 5.53 6.97 -18.27
N SER A 250 5.17 7.08 -19.56
CA SER A 250 5.67 8.13 -20.48
C SER A 250 7.19 8.29 -20.44
N ASP A 251 7.90 7.16 -20.56
CA ASP A 251 9.36 7.07 -20.59
C ASP A 251 10.08 7.58 -19.32
N ALA A 252 9.36 7.66 -18.21
CA ALA A 252 9.89 8.06 -16.92
C ALA A 252 9.43 7.15 -15.77
N PHE A 253 10.32 6.97 -14.79
CA PHE A 253 9.94 6.40 -13.50
C PHE A 253 9.25 7.44 -12.65
N ASN A 254 8.21 7.01 -11.95
CA ASN A 254 7.44 7.79 -10.97
C ASN A 254 7.51 7.12 -9.61
N LEU A 255 7.54 7.91 -8.53
CA LEU A 255 7.50 7.47 -7.14
C LEU A 255 6.07 7.60 -6.60
N LEU A 256 5.15 6.77 -7.09
CA LEU A 256 3.73 6.83 -6.73
C LEU A 256 3.43 6.11 -5.43
N ASP A 257 4.15 5.02 -5.15
CA ASP A 257 4.05 4.28 -3.89
C ASP A 257 5.00 4.91 -2.87
N GLN A 258 4.48 5.23 -1.68
CA GLN A 258 5.24 6.01 -0.71
C GLN A 258 5.04 5.51 0.72
N PHE A 259 6.06 5.75 1.55
CA PHE A 259 6.01 5.65 3.00
C PHE A 259 6.17 7.02 3.65
N MET A 260 5.30 7.31 4.62
CA MET A 260 5.38 8.53 5.43
C MET A 260 5.21 8.18 6.90
N VAL A 261 5.91 8.87 7.79
CA VAL A 261 5.87 8.60 9.23
C VAL A 261 5.49 9.82 10.05
N SER A 262 4.79 9.58 11.16
CA SER A 262 4.47 10.61 12.14
C SER A 262 5.67 10.91 13.06
N ARG A 263 5.50 11.98 13.87
CA ARG A 263 6.42 12.34 14.94
C ARG A 263 6.73 11.15 15.88
N GLY A 264 5.74 10.32 16.18
CA GLY A 264 5.89 9.17 17.08
C GLY A 264 6.94 8.15 16.64
N MET A 265 7.29 8.11 15.34
CA MET A 265 8.36 7.25 14.80
C MET A 265 9.72 7.96 14.67
N LEU A 266 9.78 9.28 14.92
CA LEU A 266 11.00 10.10 14.72
C LEU A 266 11.67 10.53 16.03
N VAL A 267 10.94 10.48 17.16
CA VAL A 267 11.53 10.86 18.46
C VAL A 267 12.57 9.83 18.92
N ASP A 268 13.62 10.29 19.60
CA ASP A 268 14.76 9.44 19.99
C ASP A 268 14.36 8.24 20.84
N ASN A 269 13.37 8.40 21.71
CA ASN A 269 12.85 7.37 22.60
C ASN A 269 11.66 6.59 22.02
N ALA A 270 11.43 6.67 20.69
CA ALA A 270 10.38 5.89 20.05
C ALA A 270 10.63 4.39 20.24
N MET A 271 9.61 3.69 20.74
CA MET A 271 9.66 2.23 20.94
C MET A 271 9.50 1.47 19.62
N LEU A 272 8.83 2.10 18.66
CA LEU A 272 8.67 1.60 17.29
C LEU A 272 9.10 2.72 16.35
N LYS A 273 10.17 2.49 15.58
CA LYS A 273 10.70 3.48 14.63
C LYS A 273 11.20 2.82 13.35
N VAL A 274 11.19 3.57 12.27
CA VAL A 274 11.80 3.12 11.02
C VAL A 274 13.31 3.09 11.18
N GLN A 275 13.93 1.97 10.80
CA GLN A 275 15.39 1.89 10.72
C GLN A 275 15.88 2.84 9.62
N GLN A 276 16.79 3.74 9.98
CA GLN A 276 17.34 4.71 9.03
C GLN A 276 17.98 3.99 7.82
N GLY A 277 17.70 4.47 6.62
CA GLY A 277 18.23 3.91 5.37
C GLY A 277 17.70 2.50 5.03
N SER A 278 16.64 2.04 5.70
CA SER A 278 16.02 0.73 5.39
C SER A 278 14.96 0.80 4.29
N MET A 279 14.44 2.00 3.98
CA MET A 279 13.49 2.17 2.90
C MET A 279 14.14 1.79 1.56
N ARG A 280 13.46 0.99 0.78
CA ARG A 280 13.91 0.56 -0.55
C ARG A 280 12.75 0.28 -1.48
N ILE A 281 13.01 0.41 -2.77
CA ILE A 281 12.16 -0.12 -3.84
C ILE A 281 12.69 -1.52 -4.13
N GLU A 282 11.85 -2.53 -4.01
CA GLU A 282 12.23 -3.92 -4.26
C GLU A 282 12.18 -4.22 -5.76
N VAL A 283 13.34 -4.41 -6.35
CA VAL A 283 13.49 -4.69 -7.79
C VAL A 283 14.23 -5.99 -7.97
N PHE A 284 13.54 -7.00 -8.50
CA PHE A 284 14.14 -8.29 -8.85
C PHE A 284 14.14 -8.49 -10.37
N PRO A 285 15.11 -9.20 -10.93
CA PRO A 285 15.15 -9.48 -12.37
C PRO A 285 13.87 -10.14 -12.89
N GLU A 286 13.24 -11.01 -12.08
CA GLU A 286 12.04 -11.76 -12.43
C GLU A 286 10.79 -10.87 -12.59
N MET A 287 10.74 -9.74 -11.88
CA MET A 287 9.63 -8.77 -11.97
C MET A 287 9.95 -7.57 -12.86
N SER A 288 11.07 -7.63 -13.59
CA SER A 288 11.54 -6.55 -14.43
C SER A 288 11.68 -6.99 -15.89
N LYS A 289 11.41 -6.08 -16.81
CA LYS A 289 11.82 -6.23 -18.22
C LYS A 289 13.32 -5.96 -18.36
N LYS A 290 13.90 -6.33 -19.50
CA LYS A 290 15.34 -6.11 -19.80
C LYS A 290 15.81 -4.66 -19.66
N ASN A 291 14.91 -3.71 -19.81
CA ASN A 291 15.18 -2.27 -19.63
C ASN A 291 14.96 -1.79 -18.18
N GLY A 292 14.74 -2.70 -17.23
CA GLY A 292 14.60 -2.39 -15.81
C GLY A 292 13.24 -1.86 -15.36
N ILE A 293 12.25 -1.78 -16.27
CA ILE A 293 10.89 -1.34 -15.91
C ILE A 293 10.06 -2.51 -15.36
N PRO A 294 8.99 -2.25 -14.56
CA PRO A 294 8.11 -3.31 -14.05
C PRO A 294 7.57 -4.19 -15.18
N ARG A 295 7.55 -5.49 -14.94
CA ARG A 295 6.98 -6.49 -15.85
C ARG A 295 5.56 -6.79 -15.39
N LYS A 296 4.60 -6.05 -15.95
CA LYS A 296 3.19 -6.21 -15.63
C LYS A 296 2.68 -7.60 -16.04
N PHE A 297 1.74 -8.14 -15.26
CA PHE A 297 1.00 -9.34 -15.64
C PHE A 297 0.01 -9.04 -16.76
N GLY A 298 -0.62 -7.88 -16.69
CA GLY A 298 -1.61 -7.42 -17.66
C GLY A 298 -3.00 -8.05 -17.46
N ARG A 299 -3.83 -7.94 -18.47
CA ARG A 299 -5.20 -8.43 -18.49
C ARG A 299 -5.54 -9.02 -19.87
N PRO A 300 -6.53 -9.94 -19.95
CA PRO A 300 -6.85 -10.64 -21.21
C PRO A 300 -7.10 -9.68 -22.38
N ALA A 301 -7.83 -8.60 -22.17
CA ALA A 301 -8.15 -7.62 -23.21
C ALA A 301 -6.96 -6.87 -23.80
N GLU A 302 -5.83 -6.78 -23.07
CA GLU A 302 -4.60 -6.07 -23.50
C GLU A 302 -3.42 -7.01 -23.76
N GLY A 303 -3.63 -8.32 -23.57
CA GLY A 303 -2.61 -9.35 -23.60
C GLY A 303 -1.99 -9.62 -22.23
N LEU A 304 -1.89 -10.89 -21.89
CA LEU A 304 -1.31 -11.37 -20.63
C LEU A 304 0.17 -11.70 -20.81
N ASP A 305 0.98 -11.26 -19.87
CA ASP A 305 2.33 -11.78 -19.65
C ASP A 305 2.30 -12.63 -18.37
N GLN A 306 2.10 -13.93 -18.51
CA GLN A 306 1.96 -14.87 -17.38
C GLN A 306 3.25 -15.03 -16.55
N ASP A 307 4.37 -14.51 -17.01
CA ASP A 307 5.61 -14.41 -16.23
C ASP A 307 5.76 -13.02 -15.56
N GLY A 308 4.87 -12.10 -15.85
CA GLY A 308 4.81 -10.78 -15.21
C GLY A 308 4.24 -10.85 -13.80
N CYS A 309 4.30 -9.76 -13.06
CA CYS A 309 3.81 -9.66 -11.69
C CYS A 309 2.84 -8.50 -11.52
N SER A 310 3.34 -7.29 -11.64
CA SER A 310 2.62 -6.02 -11.50
C SER A 310 3.31 -4.93 -12.32
N ASP A 311 2.58 -3.88 -12.66
CA ASP A 311 3.10 -2.64 -13.24
C ASP A 311 3.73 -1.71 -12.20
N HIS A 312 3.69 -2.09 -10.92
CA HIS A 312 4.38 -1.42 -9.82
C HIS A 312 5.45 -2.31 -9.19
N PHE A 313 6.56 -1.71 -8.76
CA PHE A 313 7.51 -2.33 -7.85
C PHE A 313 7.07 -2.14 -6.41
N PRO A 314 7.20 -3.16 -5.53
CA PRO A 314 6.93 -3.01 -4.11
C PRO A 314 7.95 -2.09 -3.45
N ILE A 315 7.53 -1.43 -2.39
CA ILE A 315 8.41 -0.72 -1.48
C ILE A 315 8.43 -1.40 -0.12
N SER A 316 9.58 -1.37 0.54
CA SER A 316 9.77 -2.00 1.85
C SER A 316 10.57 -1.12 2.79
N LEU A 317 10.38 -1.33 4.09
CA LEU A 317 11.20 -0.76 5.16
C LEU A 317 11.26 -1.71 6.36
N VAL A 318 12.15 -1.42 7.28
CA VAL A 318 12.29 -2.14 8.55
C VAL A 318 11.80 -1.26 9.69
N LEU A 319 10.86 -1.77 10.48
CA LEU A 319 10.48 -1.22 11.78
C LEU A 319 11.30 -1.90 12.87
N VAL A 320 12.02 -1.10 13.66
CA VAL A 320 12.71 -1.56 14.87
C VAL A 320 11.73 -1.45 16.04
N ASP A 321 11.55 -2.56 16.73
CA ASP A 321 10.71 -2.71 17.91
C ASP A 321 11.63 -2.93 19.15
N SER A 322 11.59 -2.00 20.08
CA SER A 322 12.56 -1.89 21.19
C SER A 322 11.90 -2.05 22.55
#